data_5beee2ce42a1602708c55f2b9605251f
#
_entry.id   5beee2ce42a1602708c55f2b9605251f
#
_cell.length_a   1.000
_cell.length_b   1.000
_cell.length_c   1.000
_cell.angle_alpha   90.00
_cell.angle_beta   90.00
_cell.angle_gamma   90.00
#
_symmetry.space_group_name_H-M   'P 1'
#
loop_
_entity.id
_entity.type
_entity.pdbx_description
1 polymer ?
#
loop_
_entity_poly.entity_id
_entity_poly.type
_entity_poly.pdbx_seq_one_letter_code
_entity_poly.pdbx_strand_id
1 'polypeptide(L)'
;MAKALLYQLFKTGSIPAEMHEKLEAEGLVAADEGLRGTWFSKDFKSPNRRSLYSSRGFVGFLAVSQKHIFAYAFGRPQINLPVDDPRVANLHSELVGEDKICISFESAYFHSDWQGVVELRFKTEKVHTFHDALLHLGVKQGRAE
;
A
#
# COMPACT_ATOMS: atom_id res chain seq x y z
N MET A 1 -5.70 -18.88 1.62
CA MET A 1 -4.72 -18.19 2.49
C MET A 1 -5.39 -17.71 3.77
N ALA A 2 -4.75 -17.89 4.89
CA ALA A 2 -5.30 -17.44 6.17
C ALA A 2 -5.12 -15.91 6.31
N LYS A 3 -6.17 -15.24 6.71
CA LYS A 3 -6.11 -13.82 7.07
C LYS A 3 -5.34 -13.66 8.39
N ALA A 4 -4.85 -12.44 8.64
CA ALA A 4 -4.17 -12.13 9.89
C ALA A 4 -5.09 -12.39 11.08
N LEU A 5 -4.52 -12.85 12.20
CA LEU A 5 -5.28 -13.17 13.40
C LEU A 5 -6.03 -11.95 13.93
N LEU A 6 -5.41 -10.77 13.93
CA LEU A 6 -6.06 -9.54 14.38
C LEU A 6 -7.30 -9.21 13.54
N TYR A 7 -7.24 -9.46 12.23
CA TYR A 7 -8.40 -9.29 11.37
C TYR A 7 -9.52 -10.26 11.74
N GLN A 8 -9.18 -11.55 11.95
CA GLN A 8 -10.17 -12.57 12.26
C GLN A 8 -10.89 -12.30 13.58
N LEU A 9 -10.16 -11.82 14.59
CA LEU A 9 -10.70 -11.58 15.91
C LEU A 9 -11.36 -10.21 16.07
N PHE A 10 -10.77 -9.16 15.50
CA PHE A 10 -11.15 -7.76 15.76
C PHE A 10 -11.47 -6.98 14.51
N LYS A 11 -11.46 -7.60 13.34
CA LYS A 11 -11.65 -6.93 12.04
C LYS A 11 -10.62 -5.82 11.78
N THR A 12 -9.44 -5.92 12.39
CA THR A 12 -8.33 -4.99 12.11
C THR A 12 -7.92 -5.09 10.65
N GLY A 13 -7.79 -3.95 9.98
CA GLY A 13 -7.43 -3.92 8.56
C GLY A 13 -8.61 -4.17 7.62
N SER A 14 -9.84 -4.09 8.11
CA SER A 14 -11.05 -4.17 7.28
C SER A 14 -11.24 -2.90 6.46
N ILE A 15 -11.76 -3.05 5.25
CA ILE A 15 -12.18 -1.90 4.44
C ILE A 15 -13.51 -1.39 5.03
N PRO A 16 -13.59 -0.10 5.41
CA PRO A 16 -14.87 0.46 5.89
C PRO A 16 -15.97 0.32 4.84
N ALA A 17 -17.19 0.06 5.29
CA ALA A 17 -18.33 -0.16 4.39
C ALA A 17 -18.55 1.01 3.42
N GLU A 18 -18.45 2.24 3.91
CA GLU A 18 -18.60 3.44 3.08
C GLU A 18 -17.54 3.52 1.98
N MET A 19 -16.31 3.17 2.30
CA MET A 19 -15.21 3.13 1.33
C MET A 19 -15.42 2.03 0.32
N HIS A 20 -15.89 0.86 0.76
CA HIS A 20 -16.18 -0.25 -0.13
C HIS A 20 -17.24 0.13 -1.17
N GLU A 21 -18.32 0.77 -0.74
CA GLU A 21 -19.36 1.25 -1.64
C GLU A 21 -18.82 2.27 -2.63
N LYS A 22 -17.99 3.20 -2.16
CA LYS A 22 -17.36 4.19 -3.03
C LYS A 22 -16.46 3.55 -4.08
N LEU A 23 -15.64 2.59 -3.68
CA LEU A 23 -14.75 1.88 -4.59
C LEU A 23 -15.52 1.09 -5.64
N GLU A 24 -16.61 0.43 -5.24
CA GLU A 24 -17.48 -0.29 -6.19
C GLU A 24 -18.09 0.69 -7.20
N ALA A 25 -18.56 1.85 -6.75
CA ALA A 25 -19.13 2.87 -7.63
C ALA A 25 -18.11 3.44 -8.61
N GLU A 26 -16.83 3.48 -8.24
CA GLU A 26 -15.74 3.95 -9.08
C GLU A 26 -15.23 2.90 -10.07
N GLY A 27 -15.68 1.66 -9.97
CA GLY A 27 -15.17 0.56 -10.76
C GLY A 27 -14.00 -0.13 -10.07
N LEU A 28 -14.32 -0.92 -9.05
CA LEU A 28 -13.30 -1.66 -8.29
C LEU A 28 -12.58 -2.66 -9.19
N VAL A 29 -11.25 -2.62 -9.18
CA VAL A 29 -10.40 -3.53 -9.95
C VAL A 29 -9.90 -4.66 -9.07
N ALA A 30 -9.39 -4.34 -7.88
CA ALA A 30 -8.89 -5.33 -6.94
C ALA A 30 -8.99 -4.77 -5.52
N ALA A 31 -9.36 -5.62 -4.58
CA ALA A 31 -9.37 -5.28 -3.16
C ALA A 31 -9.13 -6.53 -2.33
N ASP A 32 -8.42 -6.38 -1.24
CA ASP A 32 -8.23 -7.43 -0.26
C ASP A 32 -7.99 -6.80 1.10
N GLU A 33 -8.57 -7.38 2.14
CA GLU A 33 -8.52 -6.83 3.48
C GLU A 33 -7.98 -7.85 4.49
N GLY A 34 -7.65 -7.38 5.69
CA GLY A 34 -7.12 -8.24 6.73
C GLY A 34 -5.75 -8.80 6.38
N LEU A 35 -4.95 -8.04 5.64
CA LEU A 35 -3.67 -8.49 5.12
C LEU A 35 -2.55 -8.24 6.12
N ARG A 36 -1.72 -9.24 6.33
CA ARG A 36 -0.44 -9.05 7.00
C ARG A 36 0.48 -8.29 6.08
N GLY A 37 1.24 -7.38 6.65
CA GLY A 37 2.21 -6.64 5.89
C GLY A 37 3.37 -6.18 6.76
N THR A 38 4.36 -5.59 6.10
CA THR A 38 5.52 -5.01 6.75
C THR A 38 5.80 -3.65 6.13
N TRP A 39 5.97 -2.67 7.00
CA TRP A 39 6.41 -1.33 6.63
C TRP A 39 7.93 -1.28 6.83
N PHE A 40 8.66 -0.94 5.77
CA PHE A 40 10.10 -0.76 5.80
C PHE A 40 10.42 0.69 5.46
N SER A 41 11.44 1.22 6.10
CA SER A 41 12.02 2.48 5.69
C SER A 41 13.53 2.39 5.62
N LYS A 42 14.11 3.15 4.69
CA LYS A 42 15.55 3.24 4.50
C LYS A 42 15.91 4.72 4.42
N ASP A 43 16.91 5.12 5.22
CA ASP A 43 17.38 6.50 5.31
C ASP A 43 16.25 7.48 5.63
N PHE A 44 15.33 7.05 6.49
CA PHE A 44 14.12 7.78 6.80
C PHE A 44 14.40 8.95 7.75
N LYS A 45 13.81 10.11 7.43
CA LYS A 45 13.87 11.29 8.28
C LYS A 45 12.53 12.02 8.21
N SER A 46 11.99 12.32 9.39
CA SER A 46 10.82 13.18 9.56
C SER A 46 11.10 14.14 10.72
N PRO A 47 10.25 15.14 11.01
CA PRO A 47 10.48 16.09 12.09
C PRO A 47 10.68 15.41 13.44
N ASN A 48 10.01 14.29 13.70
CA ASN A 48 10.03 13.62 15.00
C ASN A 48 10.79 12.31 15.01
N ARG A 49 11.41 11.91 13.89
CA ARG A 49 12.04 10.60 13.81
C ARG A 49 13.13 10.56 12.75
N ARG A 50 14.18 9.84 13.06
CA ARG A 50 15.27 9.56 12.13
C ARG A 50 15.72 8.11 12.29
N SER A 51 15.86 7.40 11.16
CA SER A 51 16.27 6.00 11.17
C SER A 51 17.01 5.66 9.90
N LEU A 52 18.12 4.93 9.99
CA LEU A 52 18.82 4.40 8.82
C LEU A 52 18.05 3.25 8.20
N TYR A 53 17.45 2.42 9.04
CA TYR A 53 16.64 1.29 8.61
C TYR A 53 15.63 0.96 9.69
N SER A 54 14.40 0.71 9.30
CA SER A 54 13.34 0.36 10.23
C SER A 54 12.36 -0.59 9.58
N SER A 55 11.82 -1.52 10.36
CA SER A 55 10.73 -2.38 9.89
C SER A 55 9.68 -2.54 10.97
N ARG A 56 8.41 -2.58 10.58
CA ARG A 56 7.27 -2.77 11.48
C ARG A 56 6.21 -3.60 10.79
N GLY A 57 5.67 -4.58 11.52
CA GLY A 57 4.53 -5.36 11.04
C GLY A 57 3.22 -4.60 11.18
N PHE A 58 2.28 -4.87 10.29
CA PHE A 58 0.94 -4.29 10.37
C PHE A 58 -0.11 -5.28 9.85
N VAL A 59 -1.36 -4.93 10.08
CA VAL A 59 -2.51 -5.55 9.41
C VAL A 59 -3.28 -4.42 8.73
N GLY A 60 -3.53 -4.56 7.44
CA GLY A 60 -4.16 -3.51 6.67
C GLY A 60 -4.94 -4.02 5.49
N PHE A 61 -5.15 -3.14 4.53
CA PHE A 61 -5.83 -3.51 3.28
C PHE A 61 -5.22 -2.76 2.10
N LEU A 62 -5.46 -3.31 0.92
CA LEU A 62 -5.04 -2.74 -0.34
C LEU A 62 -6.25 -2.75 -1.28
N ALA A 63 -6.52 -1.64 -1.93
CA ALA A 63 -7.64 -1.51 -2.85
C ALA A 63 -7.27 -0.63 -4.03
N VAL A 64 -7.62 -1.08 -5.23
CA VAL A 64 -7.40 -0.35 -6.48
C VAL A 64 -8.72 -0.29 -7.23
N SER A 65 -9.17 0.92 -7.53
CA SER A 65 -10.31 1.15 -8.40
C SER A 65 -9.84 1.81 -9.70
N GLN A 66 -10.76 2.08 -10.61
CA GLN A 66 -10.43 2.84 -11.82
C GLN A 66 -10.06 4.29 -11.53
N LYS A 67 -10.35 4.78 -10.32
CA LYS A 67 -10.15 6.18 -9.95
C LYS A 67 -9.19 6.42 -8.79
N HIS A 68 -8.93 5.40 -7.96
CA HIS A 68 -8.12 5.57 -6.75
C HIS A 68 -7.23 4.37 -6.45
N ILE A 69 -6.11 4.65 -5.78
CA ILE A 69 -5.22 3.65 -5.19
C ILE A 69 -5.21 3.90 -3.68
N PHE A 70 -5.58 2.88 -2.90
CA PHE A 70 -5.57 2.93 -1.44
C PHE A 70 -4.69 1.84 -0.87
N ALA A 71 -3.81 2.21 0.06
CA ALA A 71 -3.06 1.28 0.89
C ALA A 71 -3.16 1.74 2.33
N TYR A 72 -3.70 0.90 3.21
CA TYR A 72 -3.89 1.22 4.62
C TYR A 72 -3.05 0.32 5.50
N ALA A 73 -2.41 0.93 6.49
CA ALA A 73 -1.64 0.24 7.51
C ALA A 73 -1.67 1.09 8.78
N PHE A 74 -1.61 0.44 9.94
CA PHE A 74 -1.63 1.13 11.23
C PHE A 74 -2.87 2.00 11.44
N GLY A 75 -4.01 1.58 10.86
CA GLY A 75 -5.28 2.29 11.03
C GLY A 75 -5.39 3.58 10.25
N ARG A 76 -4.50 3.85 9.30
CA ARG A 76 -4.52 5.08 8.51
C ARG A 76 -4.03 4.87 7.09
N PRO A 77 -4.38 5.76 6.16
CA PRO A 77 -3.91 5.64 4.78
C PRO A 77 -2.41 5.89 4.69
N GLN A 78 -1.72 4.98 4.03
CA GLN A 78 -0.33 5.16 3.63
C GLN A 78 -0.26 5.69 2.20
N ILE A 79 -1.16 5.23 1.35
CA ILE A 79 -1.34 5.72 -0.01
C ILE A 79 -2.84 5.96 -0.19
N ASN A 80 -3.19 7.16 -0.62
CA ASN A 80 -4.55 7.53 -0.98
C ASN A 80 -4.45 8.51 -2.14
N LEU A 81 -4.41 7.99 -3.35
CA LEU A 81 -4.16 8.80 -4.54
C LEU A 81 -5.26 8.60 -5.58
N PRO A 82 -5.81 9.69 -6.13
CA PRO A 82 -6.54 9.60 -7.40
C PRO A 82 -5.58 9.12 -8.49
N VAL A 83 -6.09 8.33 -9.45
CA VAL A 83 -5.24 7.75 -10.48
C VAL A 83 -4.63 8.80 -11.42
N ASP A 84 -5.21 9.98 -11.49
CA ASP A 84 -4.69 11.10 -12.27
C ASP A 84 -3.68 11.98 -11.51
N ASP A 85 -3.38 11.67 -10.27
CA ASP A 85 -2.38 12.39 -9.49
C ASP A 85 -0.99 12.08 -10.04
N PRO A 86 -0.15 13.11 -10.32
CA PRO A 86 1.19 12.89 -10.84
C PRO A 86 2.08 12.00 -9.97
N ARG A 87 1.80 11.92 -8.67
CA ARG A 87 2.57 11.08 -7.74
C ARG A 87 2.41 9.58 -8.00
N VAL A 88 1.39 9.16 -8.75
CA VAL A 88 1.24 7.76 -9.16
C VAL A 88 2.48 7.29 -9.91
N ALA A 89 3.07 8.15 -10.74
CA ALA A 89 4.29 7.85 -11.48
C ALA A 89 5.53 7.72 -10.57
N ASN A 90 5.44 8.13 -9.31
CA ASN A 90 6.52 7.99 -8.33
C ASN A 90 6.35 6.75 -7.43
N LEU A 91 5.28 6.00 -7.61
CA LEU A 91 5.12 4.71 -6.96
C LEU A 91 5.82 3.61 -7.77
N HIS A 92 6.28 2.60 -7.06
CA HIS A 92 6.88 1.40 -7.66
C HIS A 92 6.16 0.18 -7.12
N SER A 93 6.00 -0.83 -7.96
CA SER A 93 5.39 -2.11 -7.60
C SER A 93 6.30 -3.26 -8.01
N GLU A 94 6.53 -4.19 -7.09
CA GLU A 94 7.36 -5.35 -7.32
C GLU A 94 6.74 -6.57 -6.64
N LEU A 95 6.78 -7.70 -7.32
CA LEU A 95 6.37 -8.97 -6.72
C LEU A 95 7.54 -9.53 -5.92
N VAL A 96 7.28 -9.94 -4.67
CA VAL A 96 8.28 -10.50 -3.78
C VAL A 96 7.85 -11.92 -3.41
N GLY A 97 8.52 -12.91 -3.99
CA GLY A 97 8.09 -14.29 -3.86
C GLY A 97 6.78 -14.52 -4.59
N GLU A 98 6.00 -15.48 -4.11
CA GLU A 98 4.76 -15.89 -4.76
C GLU A 98 3.51 -15.22 -4.19
N ASP A 99 3.61 -14.66 -2.99
CA ASP A 99 2.44 -14.23 -2.21
C ASP A 99 2.55 -12.81 -1.65
N LYS A 100 3.56 -12.04 -2.05
CA LYS A 100 3.74 -10.68 -1.55
C LYS A 100 3.88 -9.68 -2.67
N ILE A 101 3.31 -8.51 -2.47
CA ILE A 101 3.51 -7.34 -3.33
C ILE A 101 4.16 -6.24 -2.51
N CYS A 102 5.20 -5.62 -3.07
CA CYS A 102 5.90 -4.50 -2.47
C CYS A 102 5.58 -3.23 -3.24
N ILE A 103 5.01 -2.26 -2.54
CA ILE A 103 4.78 -0.92 -3.09
C ILE A 103 5.74 0.01 -2.39
N SER A 104 6.59 0.69 -3.17
CA SER A 104 7.63 1.55 -2.61
C SER A 104 7.63 2.92 -3.24
N PHE A 105 8.11 3.90 -2.49
CA PHE A 105 8.14 5.28 -2.93
C PHE A 105 9.13 6.09 -2.09
N GLU A 106 9.61 7.20 -2.66
CA GLU A 106 10.35 8.21 -1.92
C GLU A 106 9.34 9.02 -1.10
N SER A 107 9.49 9.04 0.22
CA SER A 107 8.52 9.65 1.13
C SER A 107 8.35 11.16 0.91
N ALA A 108 9.36 11.83 0.39
CA ALA A 108 9.31 13.27 0.13
C ALA A 108 8.21 13.67 -0.85
N TYR A 109 7.78 12.77 -1.75
CA TYR A 109 6.68 13.04 -2.67
C TYR A 109 5.31 13.07 -1.98
N PHE A 110 5.20 12.48 -0.78
CA PHE A 110 3.94 12.33 -0.06
C PHE A 110 3.88 13.16 1.22
N HIS A 111 5.04 13.51 1.77
CA HIS A 111 5.16 14.32 2.98
C HIS A 111 6.32 15.30 2.77
N SER A 112 6.03 16.57 2.66
CA SER A 112 7.03 17.61 2.33
C SER A 112 8.19 17.68 3.31
N ASP A 113 7.98 17.24 4.54
CA ASP A 113 8.98 17.27 5.62
C ASP A 113 9.61 15.89 5.91
N TRP A 114 9.39 14.91 5.01
CA TRP A 114 9.95 13.58 5.12
C TRP A 114 11.01 13.35 4.04
N GLN A 115 11.93 12.44 4.32
CA GLN A 115 12.95 11.94 3.39
C GLN A 115 13.12 10.45 3.57
N GLY A 116 13.63 9.78 2.54
CA GLY A 116 13.91 8.36 2.57
C GLY A 116 12.86 7.53 1.86
N VAL A 117 13.22 6.29 1.59
CA VAL A 117 12.37 5.34 0.86
C VAL A 117 11.49 4.58 1.84
N VAL A 118 10.21 4.46 1.52
CA VAL A 118 9.26 3.64 2.27
C VAL A 118 8.82 2.48 1.36
N GLU A 119 8.78 1.28 1.93
CA GLU A 119 8.26 0.09 1.27
C GLU A 119 7.12 -0.48 2.10
N LEU A 120 6.01 -0.77 1.42
CA LEU A 120 4.86 -1.46 2.00
C LEU A 120 4.76 -2.83 1.35
N ARG A 121 4.94 -3.88 2.13
CA ARG A 121 4.82 -5.25 1.63
C ARG A 121 3.54 -5.85 2.19
N PHE A 122 2.67 -6.29 1.29
CA PHE A 122 1.41 -6.94 1.64
C PHE A 122 1.43 -8.40 1.23
N LYS A 123 1.02 -9.27 2.13
CA LYS A 123 0.83 -10.69 1.81
C LYS A 123 -0.61 -10.90 1.36
N THR A 124 -0.79 -11.30 0.11
CA THR A 124 -2.12 -11.51 -0.48
C THR A 124 -2.05 -12.59 -1.56
N GLU A 125 -3.16 -13.27 -1.79
CA GLU A 125 -3.29 -14.21 -2.91
C GLU A 125 -3.46 -13.52 -4.26
N LYS A 126 -3.77 -12.22 -4.23
CA LYS A 126 -4.10 -11.42 -5.42
C LYS A 126 -2.91 -10.60 -5.93
N VAL A 127 -1.68 -11.08 -5.72
CA VAL A 127 -0.47 -10.30 -6.05
C VAL A 127 -0.42 -9.90 -7.52
N HIS A 128 -0.71 -10.81 -8.43
CA HIS A 128 -0.67 -10.52 -9.86
C HIS A 128 -1.77 -9.54 -10.26
N THR A 129 -2.97 -9.70 -9.71
CA THR A 129 -4.08 -8.79 -9.98
C THR A 129 -3.75 -7.37 -9.56
N PHE A 130 -3.19 -7.18 -8.35
CA PHE A 130 -2.78 -5.87 -7.88
C PHE A 130 -1.63 -5.30 -8.68
N HIS A 131 -0.61 -6.11 -8.93
CA HIS A 131 0.58 -5.64 -9.66
C HIS A 131 0.21 -5.17 -11.06
N ASP A 132 -0.55 -5.98 -11.79
CA ASP A 132 -0.98 -5.63 -13.15
C ASP A 132 -1.86 -4.39 -13.16
N ALA A 133 -2.78 -4.28 -12.20
CA ALA A 133 -3.66 -3.10 -12.07
C ALA A 133 -2.84 -1.83 -11.81
N LEU A 134 -1.86 -1.90 -10.91
CA LEU A 134 -1.00 -0.75 -10.60
C LEU A 134 -0.16 -0.33 -11.80
N LEU A 135 0.45 -1.28 -12.51
CA LEU A 135 1.23 -0.96 -13.71
C LEU A 135 0.36 -0.34 -14.79
N HIS A 136 -0.87 -0.81 -14.94
CA HIS A 136 -1.83 -0.24 -15.90
C HIS A 136 -2.14 1.23 -15.58
N LEU A 137 -2.12 1.61 -14.31
CA LEU A 137 -2.40 2.97 -13.87
C LEU A 137 -1.17 3.90 -13.93
N GLY A 138 0.00 3.39 -14.30
CA GLY A 138 1.20 4.19 -14.43
C GLY A 138 2.23 4.02 -13.31
N VAL A 139 2.00 3.11 -12.37
CA VAL A 139 2.98 2.75 -11.35
C VAL A 139 4.15 2.06 -12.04
N LYS A 140 5.37 2.38 -11.63
CA LYS A 140 6.57 1.81 -12.23
C LYS A 140 6.85 0.42 -11.69
N GLN A 141 7.33 -0.47 -12.53
CA GLN A 141 7.79 -1.78 -12.09
C GLN A 141 9.14 -1.65 -11.40
N GLY A 142 9.32 -2.41 -10.32
CA GLY A 142 10.58 -2.43 -9.58
C GLY A 142 10.44 -1.85 -8.19
N ARG A 143 11.55 -1.33 -7.67
CA ARG A 143 11.63 -0.83 -6.30
C ARG A 143 12.20 0.58 -6.31
N ALA A 144 11.65 1.46 -5.48
CA ALA A 144 12.18 2.80 -5.28
C ALA A 144 13.57 2.73 -4.63
N GLU A 145 14.45 3.63 -5.01
CA GLU A 145 15.81 3.73 -4.48
C GLU A 145 16.04 5.06 -3.76
#